data_1c45f4c75da3b8e7e0fab94fe1c75cd2
#
_entry.id   1c45f4c75da3b8e7e0fab94fe1c75cd2
#
_cell.length_a   1.000
_cell.length_b   1.000
_cell.length_c   1.000
_cell.angle_alpha   90.00
_cell.angle_beta   90.00
_cell.angle_gamma   90.00
#
_symmetry.space_group_name_H-M   'P 1'
#
loop_
_entity.id
_entity.type
_entity.pdbx_description
1 polymer ?
#
loop_
_entity_poly.entity_id
_entity_poly.type
_entity_poly.pdbx_seq_one_letter_code
_entity_poly.pdbx_strand_id
1 'polypeptide(L)'
;LKDYIKKKGRLSAKETISISIQMVTGLQAAHNHHIIHRDIKPQNIIISKDGKVKVTDFGIARATTSTQTISTSVMGSVHYTSPEQARGGVVDEKSDIYSAGISMYEMVTGHVPFDGESTVTVAIKHLQEEIISPIVEVPDTPKSLEKIILKCTQKSPMYRYQNCEELLLDLKRALVDPQGGFISNGPKVNNVDETVVMDTQEIARVQNRDYDGEDYDDPDESYDDEEYDDDSYDRRNRREDG
;
A
#
# COMPACT_ATOMS: atom_id res chain seq x y z
N LEU A 1 -9.56 -14.46 -14.23
CA LEU A 1 -8.23 -14.25 -14.75
C LEU A 1 -7.37 -15.51 -14.61
N LYS A 2 -7.41 -16.23 -13.49
CA LYS A 2 -6.60 -17.45 -13.29
C LYS A 2 -6.80 -18.49 -14.40
N ASP A 3 -8.03 -18.76 -14.79
CA ASP A 3 -8.34 -19.73 -15.85
C ASP A 3 -7.89 -19.22 -17.24
N TYR A 4 -7.91 -17.90 -17.44
CA TYR A 4 -7.41 -17.29 -18.65
C TYR A 4 -5.89 -17.44 -18.78
N ILE A 5 -5.13 -17.23 -17.70
CA ILE A 5 -3.68 -17.50 -17.66
C ILE A 5 -3.42 -18.99 -17.93
N LYS A 6 -4.10 -19.90 -17.22
CA LYS A 6 -3.93 -21.35 -17.41
C LYS A 6 -4.19 -21.78 -18.84
N LYS A 7 -5.25 -21.24 -19.48
CA LYS A 7 -5.61 -21.59 -20.86
C LYS A 7 -4.58 -21.11 -21.88
N LYS A 8 -3.99 -19.93 -21.66
CA LYS A 8 -3.00 -19.33 -22.57
C LYS A 8 -1.56 -19.74 -22.28
N GLY A 9 -1.29 -20.30 -21.10
CA GLY A 9 0.04 -20.52 -20.55
C GLY A 9 0.61 -19.23 -19.93
N ARG A 10 0.63 -18.15 -20.68
CA ARG A 10 1.04 -16.79 -20.23
C ARG A 10 0.34 -15.73 -21.06
N LEU A 11 0.33 -14.49 -20.59
CA LEU A 11 -0.24 -13.36 -21.32
C LEU A 11 0.88 -12.51 -21.95
N SER A 12 0.54 -11.84 -23.05
CA SER A 12 1.44 -10.85 -23.63
C SER A 12 1.60 -9.64 -22.69
N ALA A 13 2.69 -8.91 -22.82
CA ALA A 13 2.94 -7.69 -22.05
C ALA A 13 1.79 -6.68 -22.20
N LYS A 14 1.25 -6.51 -23.42
CA LYS A 14 0.13 -5.60 -23.68
C LYS A 14 -1.14 -6.03 -22.96
N GLU A 15 -1.46 -7.33 -22.95
CA GLU A 15 -2.62 -7.86 -22.20
C GLU A 15 -2.41 -7.69 -20.70
N THR A 16 -1.20 -8.03 -20.22
CA THR A 16 -0.84 -7.85 -18.80
C THR A 16 -1.03 -6.41 -18.36
N ILE A 17 -0.48 -5.44 -19.08
CA ILE A 17 -0.62 -4.00 -18.75
C ILE A 17 -2.09 -3.57 -18.80
N SER A 18 -2.83 -3.96 -19.84
CA SER A 18 -4.24 -3.55 -20.02
C SER A 18 -5.15 -4.10 -18.92
N ILE A 19 -4.94 -5.35 -18.50
CA ILE A 19 -5.66 -5.97 -17.39
C ILE A 19 -5.26 -5.28 -16.07
N SER A 20 -3.96 -5.01 -15.88
CA SER A 20 -3.44 -4.37 -14.68
C SER A 20 -3.96 -2.95 -14.49
N ILE A 21 -4.08 -2.16 -15.56
CA ILE A 21 -4.69 -0.82 -15.50
C ILE A 21 -6.12 -0.91 -14.95
N GLN A 22 -6.94 -1.82 -15.46
CA GLN A 22 -8.32 -1.96 -14.99
C GLN A 22 -8.40 -2.50 -13.56
N MET A 23 -7.57 -3.50 -13.20
CA MET A 23 -7.46 -4.04 -11.85
C MET A 23 -7.08 -2.95 -10.85
N VAL A 24 -6.02 -2.20 -11.13
CA VAL A 24 -5.51 -1.13 -10.25
C VAL A 24 -6.49 0.05 -10.18
N THR A 25 -7.24 0.35 -11.26
CA THR A 25 -8.34 1.33 -11.21
C THR A 25 -9.42 0.90 -10.22
N GLY A 26 -9.77 -0.39 -10.20
CA GLY A 26 -10.72 -0.93 -9.21
C GLY A 26 -10.19 -0.84 -7.77
N LEU A 27 -8.90 -1.12 -7.56
CA LEU A 27 -8.24 -0.95 -6.26
C LEU A 27 -8.22 0.51 -5.82
N GLN A 28 -7.86 1.44 -6.71
CA GLN A 28 -7.88 2.87 -6.39
C GLN A 28 -9.25 3.33 -5.90
N ALA A 29 -10.32 2.89 -6.57
CA ALA A 29 -11.68 3.23 -6.15
C ALA A 29 -11.98 2.72 -4.72
N ALA A 30 -11.53 1.52 -4.36
CA ALA A 30 -11.68 0.99 -3.01
C ALA A 30 -10.82 1.74 -1.98
N HIS A 31 -9.55 2.00 -2.30
CA HIS A 31 -8.62 2.74 -1.44
C HIS A 31 -9.10 4.16 -1.14
N ASN A 32 -9.71 4.85 -2.12
CA ASN A 32 -10.33 6.16 -1.91
C ASN A 32 -11.48 6.13 -0.88
N HIS A 33 -12.05 4.95 -0.62
CA HIS A 33 -13.03 4.72 0.45
C HIS A 33 -12.42 4.04 1.68
N HIS A 34 -11.09 4.04 1.81
CA HIS A 34 -10.34 3.40 2.90
C HIS A 34 -10.59 1.89 3.02
N ILE A 35 -10.91 1.24 1.90
CA ILE A 35 -11.12 -0.22 1.84
C ILE A 35 -9.88 -0.87 1.24
N ILE A 36 -9.16 -1.65 2.03
CA ILE A 36 -8.04 -2.46 1.60
C ILE A 36 -8.53 -3.85 1.25
N HIS A 37 -8.14 -4.36 0.08
CA HIS A 37 -8.64 -5.64 -0.43
C HIS A 37 -8.06 -6.85 0.32
N ARG A 38 -6.75 -6.86 0.59
CA ARG A 38 -6.01 -7.86 1.39
C ARG A 38 -5.86 -9.25 0.77
N ASP A 39 -6.48 -9.54 -0.37
CA ASP A 39 -6.45 -10.85 -1.04
C ASP A 39 -6.47 -10.70 -2.57
N ILE A 40 -5.64 -9.79 -3.10
CA ILE A 40 -5.49 -9.63 -4.56
C ILE A 40 -4.74 -10.82 -5.13
N LYS A 41 -5.39 -11.48 -6.10
CA LYS A 41 -4.88 -12.64 -6.83
C LYS A 41 -5.69 -12.86 -8.09
N PRO A 42 -5.18 -13.57 -9.10
CA PRO A 42 -5.93 -13.82 -10.34
C PRO A 42 -7.28 -14.53 -10.18
N GLN A 43 -7.47 -15.29 -9.11
CA GLN A 43 -8.75 -15.94 -8.80
C GLN A 43 -9.86 -14.92 -8.49
N ASN A 44 -9.49 -13.79 -7.85
CA ASN A 44 -10.41 -12.72 -7.44
C ASN A 44 -10.55 -11.63 -8.53
N ILE A 45 -10.05 -11.89 -9.74
CA ILE A 45 -10.15 -10.99 -10.89
C ILE A 45 -11.00 -11.66 -11.97
N ILE A 46 -12.14 -11.08 -12.27
CA ILE A 46 -13.05 -11.56 -13.31
C ILE A 46 -12.79 -10.77 -14.60
N ILE A 47 -12.67 -11.49 -15.71
CA ILE A 47 -12.61 -10.90 -17.05
C ILE A 47 -13.88 -11.31 -17.79
N SER A 48 -14.66 -10.33 -18.22
CA SER A 48 -15.85 -10.55 -19.03
C SER A 48 -15.49 -10.80 -20.50
N LYS A 49 -16.46 -11.30 -21.28
CA LYS A 49 -16.24 -11.61 -22.73
C LYS A 49 -15.90 -10.37 -23.55
N ASP A 50 -16.33 -9.20 -23.12
CA ASP A 50 -16.04 -7.89 -23.72
C ASP A 50 -14.73 -7.25 -23.20
N GLY A 51 -13.92 -8.01 -22.45
CA GLY A 51 -12.60 -7.57 -21.97
C GLY A 51 -12.62 -6.65 -20.76
N LYS A 52 -13.77 -6.47 -20.11
CA LYS A 52 -13.85 -5.69 -18.85
C LYS A 52 -13.35 -6.52 -17.69
N VAL A 53 -12.53 -5.88 -16.85
CA VAL A 53 -11.93 -6.48 -15.64
C VAL A 53 -12.63 -5.94 -14.41
N LYS A 54 -12.98 -6.86 -13.48
CA LYS A 54 -13.55 -6.51 -12.17
C LYS A 54 -12.80 -7.24 -11.07
N VAL A 55 -12.50 -6.51 -10.01
CA VAL A 55 -11.98 -7.05 -8.75
C VAL A 55 -13.17 -7.48 -7.88
N THR A 56 -13.09 -8.69 -7.32
CA THR A 56 -14.15 -9.29 -6.49
C THR A 56 -13.55 -9.85 -5.22
N ASP A 57 -14.40 -10.26 -4.29
CA ASP A 57 -14.01 -10.95 -3.05
C ASP A 57 -13.08 -10.13 -2.17
N PHE A 58 -13.46 -8.87 -1.92
CA PHE A 58 -12.80 -8.02 -0.94
C PHE A 58 -12.70 -8.75 0.40
N GLY A 59 -11.49 -8.84 0.96
CA GLY A 59 -11.15 -9.68 2.11
C GLY A 59 -11.79 -9.28 3.46
N ILE A 60 -13.07 -8.94 3.46
CA ILE A 60 -13.87 -8.54 4.63
C ILE A 60 -13.87 -9.61 5.72
N ALA A 61 -13.76 -10.88 5.32
CA ALA A 61 -13.77 -12.03 6.25
C ALA A 61 -12.47 -12.21 7.06
N ARG A 62 -11.35 -11.58 6.67
CA ARG A 62 -10.07 -11.72 7.38
C ARG A 62 -9.87 -10.78 8.56
N ALA A 63 -10.75 -9.79 8.73
CA ALA A 63 -10.66 -8.83 9.83
C ALA A 63 -11.17 -9.35 11.18
N THR A 64 -11.87 -10.51 11.23
CA THR A 64 -12.64 -10.94 12.40
C THR A 64 -12.31 -12.31 12.97
N THR A 65 -11.41 -13.10 12.38
CA THR A 65 -11.12 -14.44 12.89
C THR A 65 -9.66 -14.63 13.29
N SER A 66 -9.40 -14.40 14.57
CA SER A 66 -8.19 -14.84 15.28
C SER A 66 -8.20 -16.34 15.63
N THR A 67 -9.02 -17.16 15.01
CA THR A 67 -9.07 -18.61 15.26
C THR A 67 -8.97 -19.38 13.95
N GLN A 68 -7.93 -20.17 13.89
CA GLN A 68 -7.50 -21.07 12.83
C GLN A 68 -8.63 -21.96 12.31
N THR A 69 -8.99 -21.77 11.05
CA THR A 69 -9.39 -22.89 10.21
C THR A 69 -8.61 -22.76 8.91
N ILE A 70 -7.55 -23.55 8.76
CA ILE A 70 -6.76 -23.68 7.53
C ILE A 70 -7.67 -24.37 6.51
N SER A 71 -8.48 -23.57 5.80
CA SER A 71 -9.24 -24.06 4.65
C SER A 71 -8.33 -24.05 3.41
N THR A 72 -8.60 -24.90 2.45
CA THR A 72 -7.89 -25.00 1.15
C THR A 72 -7.80 -23.68 0.40
N SER A 73 -8.68 -22.71 0.70
CA SER A 73 -8.63 -21.34 0.16
C SER A 73 -7.43 -20.53 0.70
N VAL A 74 -6.95 -20.84 1.90
CA VAL A 74 -5.74 -20.21 2.49
C VAL A 74 -4.49 -20.66 1.74
N MET A 75 -4.47 -21.91 1.26
CA MET A 75 -3.31 -22.52 0.60
C MET A 75 -2.97 -21.81 -0.73
N GLY A 76 -3.97 -21.31 -1.48
CA GLY A 76 -3.75 -20.58 -2.73
C GLY A 76 -3.44 -19.09 -2.55
N SER A 77 -3.80 -18.48 -1.42
CA SER A 77 -3.62 -17.04 -1.18
C SER A 77 -2.22 -16.69 -0.74
N VAL A 78 -1.48 -17.64 -0.13
CA VAL A 78 -0.12 -17.39 0.38
C VAL A 78 0.86 -16.95 -0.72
N HIS A 79 0.66 -17.41 -1.96
CA HIS A 79 1.52 -17.07 -3.12
C HIS A 79 1.47 -15.59 -3.51
N TYR A 80 0.50 -14.82 -3.01
CA TYR A 80 0.32 -13.39 -3.33
C TYR A 80 0.40 -12.52 -2.07
N THR A 81 0.68 -13.12 -0.92
CA THR A 81 0.72 -12.45 0.38
C THR A 81 1.90 -11.47 0.44
N SER A 82 1.67 -10.24 0.87
CA SER A 82 2.75 -9.27 1.07
C SER A 82 3.63 -9.63 2.29
N PRO A 83 4.89 -9.17 2.32
CA PRO A 83 5.79 -9.41 3.45
C PRO A 83 5.20 -8.98 4.80
N GLU A 84 4.54 -7.82 4.85
CA GLU A 84 3.89 -7.32 6.07
C GLU A 84 2.70 -8.17 6.50
N GLN A 85 1.91 -8.69 5.55
CA GLN A 85 0.84 -9.65 5.86
C GLN A 85 1.41 -10.97 6.40
N ALA A 86 2.49 -11.48 5.81
CA ALA A 86 3.16 -12.71 6.26
C ALA A 86 3.72 -12.58 7.69
N ARG A 87 4.13 -11.36 8.10
CA ARG A 87 4.59 -11.05 9.46
C ARG A 87 3.46 -10.77 10.45
N GLY A 88 2.21 -10.67 10.00
CA GLY A 88 1.10 -10.22 10.84
C GLY A 88 1.17 -8.73 11.20
N GLY A 89 1.85 -7.94 10.38
CA GLY A 89 2.01 -6.49 10.53
C GLY A 89 0.82 -5.68 10.02
N VAL A 90 0.99 -4.36 10.00
CA VAL A 90 -0.03 -3.44 9.49
C VAL A 90 -0.15 -3.59 7.98
N VAL A 91 -1.39 -3.77 7.51
CA VAL A 91 -1.75 -3.96 6.10
C VAL A 91 -2.41 -2.70 5.59
N ASP A 92 -1.82 -2.07 4.59
CA ASP A 92 -2.29 -0.87 3.93
C ASP A 92 -2.44 -1.05 2.40
N GLU A 93 -2.66 0.02 1.66
CA GLU A 93 -2.77 0.04 0.20
C GLU A 93 -1.54 -0.58 -0.50
N LYS A 94 -0.36 -0.46 0.10
CA LYS A 94 0.90 -0.97 -0.46
C LYS A 94 0.98 -2.49 -0.40
N SER A 95 0.19 -3.12 0.46
CA SER A 95 0.03 -4.58 0.49
C SER A 95 -0.74 -5.08 -0.74
N ASP A 96 -1.81 -4.38 -1.14
CA ASP A 96 -2.55 -4.69 -2.37
C ASP A 96 -1.70 -4.43 -3.62
N ILE A 97 -0.87 -3.38 -3.61
CA ILE A 97 0.08 -3.09 -4.68
C ILE A 97 1.12 -4.21 -4.83
N TYR A 98 1.62 -4.76 -3.72
CA TYR A 98 2.52 -5.92 -3.75
C TYR A 98 1.83 -7.12 -4.41
N SER A 99 0.64 -7.47 -3.96
CA SER A 99 -0.14 -8.59 -4.49
C SER A 99 -0.51 -8.40 -5.98
N ALA A 100 -0.77 -7.15 -6.39
CA ALA A 100 -0.94 -6.81 -7.80
C ALA A 100 0.34 -7.04 -8.60
N GLY A 101 1.51 -6.71 -8.05
CA GLY A 101 2.82 -7.00 -8.64
C GLY A 101 3.05 -8.50 -8.86
N ILE A 102 2.76 -9.33 -7.86
CA ILE A 102 2.83 -10.80 -7.98
C ILE A 102 1.85 -11.32 -9.05
N SER A 103 0.64 -10.75 -9.10
CA SER A 103 -0.34 -11.11 -10.13
C SER A 103 0.12 -10.72 -11.54
N MET A 104 0.79 -9.57 -11.70
CA MET A 104 1.41 -9.16 -12.98
C MET A 104 2.55 -10.10 -13.38
N TYR A 105 3.38 -10.50 -12.42
CA TYR A 105 4.42 -11.49 -12.65
C TYR A 105 3.83 -12.79 -13.21
N GLU A 106 2.81 -13.34 -12.54
CA GLU A 106 2.15 -14.57 -13.01
C GLU A 106 1.48 -14.40 -14.37
N MET A 107 0.90 -13.25 -14.69
CA MET A 107 0.34 -12.99 -16.01
C MET A 107 1.39 -13.11 -17.09
N VAL A 108 2.59 -12.56 -16.89
CA VAL A 108 3.63 -12.51 -17.92
C VAL A 108 4.47 -13.78 -18.01
N THR A 109 4.68 -14.50 -16.89
CA THR A 109 5.48 -15.72 -16.86
C THR A 109 4.65 -17.00 -16.94
N GLY A 110 3.39 -16.95 -16.49
CA GLY A 110 2.48 -18.09 -16.41
C GLY A 110 2.49 -18.81 -15.07
N HIS A 111 3.37 -18.43 -14.16
CA HIS A 111 3.48 -19.02 -12.80
C HIS A 111 3.82 -17.96 -11.75
N VAL A 112 3.65 -18.30 -10.50
CA VAL A 112 4.00 -17.43 -9.37
C VAL A 112 5.52 -17.42 -9.14
N PRO A 113 6.09 -16.30 -8.62
CA PRO A 113 7.54 -16.22 -8.41
C PRO A 113 8.03 -17.12 -7.26
N PHE A 114 7.16 -17.39 -6.30
CA PHE A 114 7.50 -18.23 -5.13
C PHE A 114 6.53 -19.40 -5.02
N ASP A 115 7.10 -20.59 -4.95
CA ASP A 115 6.40 -21.85 -4.70
C ASP A 115 7.17 -22.66 -3.67
N GLY A 116 6.52 -23.65 -3.03
CA GLY A 116 7.14 -24.47 -1.99
C GLY A 116 6.23 -25.56 -1.46
N GLU A 117 6.80 -26.51 -0.72
CA GLU A 117 6.09 -27.68 -0.18
C GLU A 117 5.05 -27.30 0.89
N SER A 118 5.18 -26.13 1.50
CA SER A 118 4.23 -25.66 2.52
C SER A 118 3.93 -24.16 2.39
N THR A 119 2.78 -23.74 2.93
CA THR A 119 2.41 -22.32 3.01
C THR A 119 3.44 -21.50 3.80
N VAL A 120 4.06 -22.10 4.80
CA VAL A 120 5.12 -21.46 5.61
C VAL A 120 6.35 -21.21 4.76
N THR A 121 6.78 -22.18 3.96
CA THR A 121 7.93 -22.03 3.05
C THR A 121 7.69 -20.88 2.06
N VAL A 122 6.51 -20.82 1.45
CA VAL A 122 6.16 -19.75 0.52
C VAL A 122 6.12 -18.39 1.23
N ALA A 123 5.55 -18.32 2.43
CA ALA A 123 5.54 -17.08 3.22
C ALA A 123 6.96 -16.59 3.56
N ILE A 124 7.87 -17.49 3.94
CA ILE A 124 9.27 -17.14 4.20
C ILE A 124 9.96 -16.57 2.94
N LYS A 125 9.69 -17.14 1.76
CA LYS A 125 10.22 -16.60 0.50
C LYS A 125 9.72 -15.17 0.23
N HIS A 126 8.44 -14.88 0.45
CA HIS A 126 7.93 -13.50 0.39
C HIS A 126 8.63 -12.55 1.34
N LEU A 127 9.09 -13.04 2.50
CA LEU A 127 9.81 -12.23 3.48
C LEU A 127 11.26 -11.96 3.11
N GLN A 128 11.95 -12.92 2.48
CA GLN A 128 13.42 -12.96 2.41
C GLN A 128 13.97 -12.99 0.99
N GLU A 129 13.29 -13.66 0.05
CA GLU A 129 13.81 -13.87 -1.30
C GLU A 129 13.34 -12.79 -2.26
N GLU A 130 14.25 -12.23 -3.06
CA GLU A 130 13.90 -11.37 -4.18
C GLU A 130 13.28 -12.18 -5.32
N ILE A 131 12.33 -11.61 -6.06
CA ILE A 131 11.79 -12.29 -7.23
C ILE A 131 12.81 -12.30 -8.36
N ILE A 132 12.85 -13.39 -9.10
CA ILE A 132 13.63 -13.46 -10.34
C ILE A 132 13.01 -12.46 -11.32
N SER A 133 13.82 -11.67 -11.99
CA SER A 133 13.32 -10.74 -13.01
C SER A 133 12.53 -11.49 -14.09
N PRO A 134 11.30 -11.04 -14.43
CA PRO A 134 10.51 -11.70 -15.47
C PRO A 134 11.19 -11.73 -16.83
N ILE A 135 12.14 -10.84 -17.13
CA ILE A 135 12.92 -10.85 -18.38
C ILE A 135 13.83 -12.08 -18.46
N VAL A 136 14.30 -12.61 -17.34
CA VAL A 136 15.14 -13.82 -17.32
C VAL A 136 14.38 -15.02 -17.87
N GLU A 137 13.08 -15.12 -17.56
CA GLU A 137 12.23 -16.23 -18.01
C GLU A 137 11.54 -15.94 -19.35
N VAL A 138 11.19 -14.67 -19.57
CA VAL A 138 10.49 -14.19 -20.76
C VAL A 138 11.23 -12.98 -21.33
N PRO A 139 12.29 -13.20 -22.15
CA PRO A 139 13.17 -12.14 -22.67
C PRO A 139 12.45 -11.03 -23.46
N ASP A 140 11.28 -11.34 -24.03
CA ASP A 140 10.45 -10.36 -24.77
C ASP A 140 9.65 -9.42 -23.86
N THR A 141 9.78 -9.57 -22.54
CA THR A 141 9.09 -8.67 -21.59
C THR A 141 9.70 -7.26 -21.70
N PRO A 142 8.87 -6.22 -21.92
CA PRO A 142 9.36 -4.84 -21.94
C PRO A 142 9.99 -4.45 -20.60
N LYS A 143 11.10 -3.70 -20.66
CA LYS A 143 11.78 -3.19 -19.43
C LYS A 143 10.88 -2.35 -18.56
N SER A 144 9.92 -1.63 -19.14
CA SER A 144 8.92 -0.88 -18.37
C SER A 144 8.06 -1.80 -17.50
N LEU A 145 7.55 -2.92 -18.05
CA LEU A 145 6.73 -3.87 -17.29
C LEU A 145 7.57 -4.59 -16.21
N GLU A 146 8.80 -5.01 -16.54
CA GLU A 146 9.73 -5.57 -15.58
C GLU A 146 9.92 -4.64 -14.38
N LYS A 147 10.31 -3.38 -14.63
CA LYS A 147 10.55 -2.39 -13.58
C LYS A 147 9.32 -2.13 -12.74
N ILE A 148 8.12 -2.08 -13.34
CA ILE A 148 6.86 -1.93 -12.60
C ILE A 148 6.65 -3.12 -11.66
N ILE A 149 6.81 -4.35 -12.15
CA ILE A 149 6.66 -5.56 -11.35
C ILE A 149 7.66 -5.55 -10.20
N LEU A 150 8.95 -5.30 -10.47
CA LEU A 150 10.00 -5.26 -9.47
C LEU A 150 9.76 -4.17 -8.42
N LYS A 151 9.26 -2.99 -8.81
CA LYS A 151 8.92 -1.92 -7.89
C LYS A 151 7.71 -2.26 -7.02
N CYS A 152 6.66 -2.85 -7.58
CA CYS A 152 5.50 -3.32 -6.80
C CYS A 152 5.91 -4.35 -5.74
N THR A 153 6.86 -5.23 -6.07
CA THR A 153 7.23 -6.39 -5.25
C THR A 153 8.42 -6.14 -4.30
N GLN A 154 8.83 -4.89 -4.11
CA GLN A 154 9.83 -4.53 -3.11
C GLN A 154 9.41 -4.99 -1.72
N LYS A 155 10.38 -5.53 -0.93
CA LYS A 155 10.09 -6.07 0.41
C LYS A 155 9.61 -4.97 1.36
N SER A 156 10.28 -3.83 1.37
CA SER A 156 9.86 -2.68 2.14
C SER A 156 8.78 -1.88 1.41
N PRO A 157 7.63 -1.60 2.05
CA PRO A 157 6.56 -0.78 1.45
C PRO A 157 7.00 0.62 1.03
N MET A 158 8.07 1.16 1.63
CA MET A 158 8.60 2.50 1.29
C MET A 158 9.17 2.59 -0.13
N TYR A 159 9.66 1.46 -0.67
CA TYR A 159 10.25 1.40 -2.02
C TYR A 159 9.24 1.02 -3.10
N ARG A 160 8.00 0.68 -2.72
CA ARG A 160 6.89 0.42 -3.65
C ARG A 160 6.29 1.73 -4.16
N TYR A 161 5.34 1.62 -5.07
CA TYR A 161 4.39 2.69 -5.34
C TYR A 161 3.65 3.05 -4.05
N GLN A 162 3.51 4.36 -3.78
CA GLN A 162 2.92 4.80 -2.53
C GLN A 162 1.39 4.73 -2.54
N ASN A 163 0.79 4.77 -3.72
CA ASN A 163 -0.65 4.62 -3.96
C ASN A 163 -0.91 4.04 -5.36
N CYS A 164 -2.17 3.71 -5.64
CA CYS A 164 -2.59 3.18 -6.94
C CYS A 164 -2.48 4.20 -8.07
N GLU A 165 -2.56 5.50 -7.78
CA GLU A 165 -2.46 6.56 -8.81
C GLU A 165 -1.07 6.58 -9.44
N GLU A 166 -0.01 6.49 -8.63
CA GLU A 166 1.37 6.40 -9.11
C GLU A 166 1.58 5.16 -9.99
N LEU A 167 1.06 4.01 -9.56
CA LEU A 167 1.14 2.76 -10.32
C LEU A 167 0.38 2.85 -11.65
N LEU A 168 -0.82 3.44 -11.65
CA LEU A 168 -1.62 3.65 -12.86
C LEU A 168 -0.92 4.56 -13.86
N LEU A 169 -0.26 5.62 -13.40
CA LEU A 169 0.49 6.52 -14.25
C LEU A 169 1.60 5.77 -15.00
N ASP A 170 2.39 4.97 -14.28
CA ASP A 170 3.49 4.21 -14.88
C ASP A 170 2.99 3.07 -15.78
N LEU A 171 1.90 2.37 -15.42
CA LEU A 171 1.27 1.38 -16.30
C LEU A 171 0.78 1.99 -17.62
N LYS A 172 0.15 3.17 -17.58
CA LYS A 172 -0.29 3.88 -18.78
C LYS A 172 0.89 4.32 -19.66
N ARG A 173 1.97 4.80 -19.04
CA ARG A 173 3.20 5.16 -19.74
C ARG A 173 3.88 3.95 -20.40
N ALA A 174 3.84 2.79 -19.72
CA ALA A 174 4.43 1.55 -20.24
C ALA A 174 3.79 1.05 -21.56
N LEU A 175 2.54 1.48 -21.86
CA LEU A 175 1.92 1.18 -23.16
C LEU A 175 2.59 1.88 -24.35
N VAL A 176 3.24 3.01 -24.13
CA VAL A 176 3.86 3.86 -25.16
C VAL A 176 5.38 3.87 -25.07
N ASP A 177 5.95 3.69 -23.89
CA ASP A 177 7.40 3.60 -23.68
C ASP A 177 7.79 2.25 -23.05
N PRO A 178 8.23 1.29 -23.87
CA PRO A 178 8.64 -0.04 -23.40
C PRO A 178 9.99 -0.04 -22.66
N GLN A 179 10.79 1.04 -22.71
CA GLN A 179 12.09 1.10 -22.04
C GLN A 179 11.98 1.48 -20.55
N GLY A 180 10.91 2.19 -20.14
CA GLY A 180 10.64 2.50 -18.74
C GLY A 180 11.68 3.41 -18.10
N GLY A 181 12.21 4.37 -18.85
CA GLY A 181 13.15 5.36 -18.31
C GLY A 181 12.52 6.30 -17.26
N PHE A 182 11.21 6.36 -17.24
CA PHE A 182 10.41 7.18 -16.33
C PHE A 182 10.18 6.54 -14.95
N ILE A 183 10.55 5.26 -14.76
CA ILE A 183 10.32 4.53 -13.50
C ILE A 183 11.51 4.74 -12.58
N SER A 184 11.28 5.39 -11.44
CA SER A 184 12.27 5.57 -10.38
C SER A 184 12.19 4.43 -9.36
N ASN A 185 13.33 3.87 -8.98
CA ASN A 185 13.45 2.75 -8.01
C ASN A 185 13.71 3.21 -6.57
N GLY A 186 13.72 4.53 -6.29
CA GLY A 186 13.93 5.06 -4.95
C GLY A 186 12.64 5.54 -4.30
N PRO A 187 12.63 5.71 -2.95
CA PRO A 187 11.60 6.50 -2.32
C PRO A 187 11.60 7.88 -2.99
N LYS A 188 10.42 8.41 -3.33
CA LYS A 188 10.33 9.82 -3.69
C LYS A 188 10.74 10.60 -2.45
N VAL A 189 11.98 11.05 -2.41
CA VAL A 189 12.36 12.16 -1.54
C VAL A 189 11.55 13.32 -2.08
N ASN A 190 10.45 13.66 -1.42
CA ASN A 190 9.89 14.99 -1.60
C ASN A 190 11.03 15.91 -1.11
N ASN A 191 11.76 16.49 -2.03
CA ASN A 191 12.62 17.61 -1.74
C ASN A 191 11.72 18.77 -1.28
N VAL A 192 11.29 18.68 -0.03
CA VAL A 192 10.75 19.81 0.76
C VAL A 192 11.93 20.61 1.33
N ASP A 193 13.12 20.35 0.85
CA ASP A 193 14.31 21.14 1.08
C ASP A 193 14.79 21.77 -0.24
N GLU A 194 13.94 22.59 -0.89
CA GLU A 194 14.47 23.86 -1.31
C GLU A 194 14.74 24.63 0.00
N THR A 195 15.93 24.45 0.52
CA THR A 195 16.52 25.39 1.46
C THR A 195 16.44 26.72 0.72
N VAL A 196 15.46 27.56 1.08
CA VAL A 196 15.44 28.96 0.68
C VAL A 196 16.72 29.51 1.27
N VAL A 197 17.76 29.64 0.46
CA VAL A 197 18.97 30.39 0.81
C VAL A 197 18.49 31.83 0.93
N MET A 198 18.06 32.20 2.13
CA MET A 198 17.79 33.59 2.44
C MET A 198 19.09 34.34 2.21
N ASP A 199 19.04 35.33 1.32
CA ASP A 199 20.12 36.25 1.12
C ASP A 199 20.48 36.93 2.46
N THR A 200 21.78 37.09 2.71
CA THR A 200 22.31 37.72 3.94
C THR A 200 21.65 39.04 4.25
N GLN A 201 21.11 39.74 3.24
CA GLN A 201 20.35 40.99 3.41
C GLN A 201 18.91 40.76 3.97
N GLU A 202 18.28 39.63 3.70
CA GLU A 202 16.97 39.30 4.28
C GLU A 202 17.09 38.85 5.73
N ILE A 203 18.15 38.12 6.10
CA ILE A 203 18.45 37.75 7.48
C ILE A 203 18.66 38.98 8.35
N ALA A 204 19.38 39.98 7.83
CA ALA A 204 19.61 41.25 8.53
C ALA A 204 18.32 42.08 8.72
N ARG A 205 17.33 41.97 7.82
CA ARG A 205 16.03 42.65 7.96
C ARG A 205 15.13 42.01 9.00
N VAL A 206 15.22 40.68 9.20
CA VAL A 206 14.45 39.97 10.25
C VAL A 206 15.06 40.24 11.63
N GLN A 207 16.39 40.27 11.75
CA GLN A 207 17.09 40.56 13.01
C GLN A 207 16.91 41.99 13.51
N ASN A 208 16.62 42.96 12.60
CA ASN A 208 16.40 44.37 12.97
C ASN A 208 14.92 44.71 13.26
N ARG A 209 14.00 43.77 13.21
CA ARG A 209 12.57 44.01 13.53
C ARG A 209 12.19 43.77 15.00
N ASP A 210 13.10 43.20 15.79
CA ASP A 210 12.80 42.87 17.20
C ASP A 210 13.34 43.90 18.22
N TYR A 211 13.57 45.16 17.80
CA TYR A 211 14.04 46.25 18.70
C TYR A 211 13.31 47.57 18.45
N ASP A 212 11.97 47.52 18.43
CA ASP A 212 11.17 48.70 18.74
C ASP A 212 10.25 48.31 19.90
N GLY A 213 10.69 48.69 21.09
CA GLY A 213 9.97 48.52 22.33
C GLY A 213 8.70 49.34 22.32
N GLU A 214 7.58 48.69 22.47
CA GLU A 214 6.37 49.33 22.98
C GLU A 214 6.17 48.85 24.44
N ASP A 215 6.29 49.86 25.34
CA ASP A 215 5.92 49.75 26.75
C ASP A 215 4.45 49.29 26.83
N TYR A 216 4.21 48.14 27.41
CA TYR A 216 2.89 47.80 27.94
C TYR A 216 2.87 47.98 29.43
N ASP A 217 2.17 49.05 29.85
CA ASP A 217 1.72 49.27 31.20
C ASP A 217 0.87 48.09 31.67
N ASP A 218 1.26 47.51 32.76
CA ASP A 218 0.58 46.44 33.52
C ASP A 218 -0.52 47.07 34.39
N PRO A 219 -1.80 46.76 34.20
CA PRO A 219 -2.81 47.07 35.21
C PRO A 219 -3.05 45.85 36.10
N ASP A 220 -2.71 45.98 37.38
CA ASP A 220 -3.16 45.20 38.51
C ASP A 220 -4.58 44.69 38.32
N GLU A 221 -4.76 43.37 38.23
CA GLU A 221 -6.03 42.73 38.59
C GLU A 221 -5.76 41.54 39.51
N SER A 222 -6.21 41.74 40.74
CA SER A 222 -6.35 40.79 41.84
C SER A 222 -7.29 39.65 41.42
N TYR A 223 -6.82 38.42 41.54
CA TYR A 223 -7.70 37.25 41.55
C TYR A 223 -7.92 36.80 42.96
N ASP A 224 -9.18 36.92 43.41
CA ASP A 224 -9.72 36.35 44.64
C ASP A 224 -9.68 34.82 44.58
N ASP A 225 -9.14 34.22 45.63
CA ASP A 225 -9.20 32.81 45.96
C ASP A 225 -10.64 32.42 46.29
N GLU A 226 -11.33 31.64 45.46
CA GLU A 226 -12.52 30.90 45.87
C GLU A 226 -12.14 29.43 46.15
N GLU A 227 -12.15 29.11 47.46
CA GLU A 227 -12.17 27.77 48.02
C GLU A 227 -13.39 27.01 47.49
N TYR A 228 -13.15 25.85 46.83
CA TYR A 228 -14.21 24.86 46.67
C TYR A 228 -14.06 23.74 47.69
N ASP A 229 -15.01 23.75 48.63
CA ASP A 229 -15.25 22.69 49.61
C ASP A 229 -15.49 21.34 48.95
N ASP A 230 -14.69 20.39 49.39
CA ASP A 230 -14.89 18.95 49.25
C ASP A 230 -15.88 18.51 50.34
N ASP A 231 -17.10 18.11 49.99
CA ASP A 231 -17.86 17.15 50.78
C ASP A 231 -19.12 16.64 50.06
N SER A 232 -19.30 15.35 50.26
CA SER A 232 -20.55 14.61 50.14
C SER A 232 -20.89 13.96 48.79
N TYR A 233 -20.63 12.66 48.70
CA TYR A 233 -21.65 11.64 48.45
C TYR A 233 -21.18 10.26 48.89
N ASP A 234 -21.43 9.97 50.15
CA ASP A 234 -21.45 8.61 50.73
C ASP A 234 -22.90 8.13 50.82
N ARG A 235 -23.12 6.84 50.51
CA ARG A 235 -24.22 5.96 50.93
C ARG A 235 -25.58 6.07 50.25
N ARG A 236 -25.92 4.96 49.60
CA ARG A 236 -27.07 4.02 49.81
C ARG A 236 -27.37 3.29 48.48
N ASN A 237 -27.41 1.99 48.34
CA ASN A 237 -28.27 1.03 49.02
C ASN A 237 -27.76 -0.40 48.79
N ARG A 238 -27.67 -1.13 49.89
CA ARG A 238 -27.86 -2.58 49.99
C ARG A 238 -29.35 -2.88 50.07
N ARG A 239 -29.71 -4.09 49.61
CA ARG A 239 -30.90 -4.93 49.89
C ARG A 239 -31.71 -5.18 48.62
N GLU A 240 -32.26 -6.31 48.33
CA GLU A 240 -32.41 -7.67 48.95
C GLU A 240 -33.12 -8.52 47.88
N ASP A 241 -32.80 -9.79 47.92
CA ASP A 241 -33.67 -10.96 47.75
C ASP A 241 -34.52 -11.17 46.47
N GLY A 242 -34.38 -12.44 45.98
CA GLY A 242 -35.31 -13.16 45.14
C GLY A 242 -34.59 -14.20 44.25
#